data_25eb3ff5ab8d06b7989867a4b8a4dfc7
#
_entry.id   25eb3ff5ab8d06b7989867a4b8a4dfc7
#
_cell.length_a   1.000
_cell.length_b   1.000
_cell.length_c   1.000
_cell.angle_alpha   90.00
_cell.angle_beta   90.00
_cell.angle_gamma   90.00
#
_symmetry.space_group_name_H-M   'P 1'
#
loop_
_entity.id
_entity.type
_entity.pdbx_description
1 polymer ?
#
loop_
_entity_poly.entity_id
_entity_poly.type
_entity_poly.pdbx_seq_one_letter_code
_entity_poly.pdbx_strand_id
1 'polypeptide(L)'
;MNRLQSIFLALLATAPFACARFAPAQQSAYEQFRGHNAAMTAVQPSWMGPLIQPDSRLGQSMRISFSNSYTSTGAQTVNYGNCHGLGVVAGDRVQVNFIAPPYIQNNSATAKDGFGDTMTEVKYRIASGNAAHGNYALTAMLAETLPTGSYVNGAPTAVYYPILAAGKMWGRFDVQSTLGGMLPTGKIAAQGRQIDWNTTAQVAIGRSLWVDVEDNAIYNFAGPFDAKTGNFITPAAFYVIRRKAWRPAHAVFVLGGGMQIATSQFHTYNHNLIPEARILF
;
A
#
# COMPACT_ATOMS: atom_id res chain seq x y z
N MET A 1 22.26 -2.84 36.45
CA MET A 1 20.97 -2.22 36.10
C MET A 1 21.20 -0.73 35.97
N ASN A 2 21.18 -0.23 34.75
CA ASN A 2 21.56 1.16 34.43
C ASN A 2 20.43 2.14 34.78
N ARG A 3 20.76 3.27 35.38
CA ARG A 3 19.84 4.34 35.81
C ARG A 3 18.93 4.88 34.66
N LEU A 4 19.25 4.65 33.42
CA LEU A 4 18.45 4.99 32.21
C LEU A 4 17.19 4.11 32.06
N GLN A 5 17.21 2.87 32.51
CA GLN A 5 16.03 1.99 32.44
C GLN A 5 14.95 2.37 33.46
N SER A 6 15.34 2.99 34.58
CA SER A 6 14.39 3.42 35.61
C SER A 6 13.62 4.69 35.23
N ILE A 7 14.15 5.51 34.35
CA ILE A 7 13.47 6.74 33.88
C ILE A 7 12.39 6.42 32.83
N PHE A 8 12.59 5.41 32.01
CA PHE A 8 11.58 5.00 31.01
C PHE A 8 10.36 4.29 31.63
N LEU A 9 10.54 3.56 32.74
CA LEU A 9 9.42 2.93 33.44
C LEU A 9 8.61 3.94 34.28
N ALA A 10 9.24 5.01 34.78
CA ALA A 10 8.56 6.03 35.59
C ALA A 10 7.65 6.96 34.75
N LEU A 11 7.95 7.15 33.45
CA LEU A 11 7.13 7.97 32.55
C LEU A 11 5.86 7.25 32.04
N LEU A 12 5.81 5.93 32.13
CA LEU A 12 4.61 5.14 31.77
C LEU A 12 3.63 4.94 32.93
N ALA A 13 4.06 5.20 34.19
CA ALA A 13 3.27 4.91 35.38
C ALA A 13 2.52 6.14 35.97
N THR A 14 2.72 7.34 35.41
CA THR A 14 2.10 8.56 35.93
C THR A 14 1.22 9.31 34.93
N ALA A 15 0.65 8.61 33.95
CA ALA A 15 -0.51 9.14 33.26
C ALA A 15 -1.70 9.02 34.24
N PRO A 16 -2.18 10.13 34.85
CA PRO A 16 -3.42 10.05 35.58
C PRO A 16 -4.49 9.66 34.54
N PHE A 17 -5.11 8.51 34.69
CA PHE A 17 -6.45 8.24 34.16
C PHE A 17 -7.42 9.19 34.88
N ALA A 18 -7.26 10.49 34.66
CA ALA A 18 -8.34 11.40 34.85
C ALA A 18 -9.40 10.96 33.84
N CYS A 19 -10.51 10.40 34.33
CA CYS A 19 -11.78 10.41 33.63
C CYS A 19 -12.18 11.88 33.42
N ALA A 20 -11.43 12.59 32.59
CA ALA A 20 -11.82 13.87 32.05
C ALA A 20 -13.08 13.59 31.26
N ARG A 21 -14.21 14.08 31.76
CA ARG A 21 -15.42 14.23 30.98
C ARG A 21 -14.98 14.91 29.69
N PHE A 22 -14.96 14.16 28.58
CA PHE A 22 -14.52 14.68 27.28
C PHE A 22 -15.35 15.93 26.99
N ALA A 23 -14.65 17.06 26.90
CA ALA A 23 -15.30 18.34 26.62
C ALA A 23 -16.00 18.26 25.24
N PRO A 24 -17.16 18.92 25.05
CA PRO A 24 -17.90 18.89 23.79
C PRO A 24 -17.05 19.21 22.54
N ALA A 25 -16.01 20.02 22.71
CA ALA A 25 -15.07 20.39 21.65
C ALA A 25 -14.22 19.21 21.11
N GLN A 26 -13.91 18.21 21.93
CA GLN A 26 -13.11 17.05 21.52
C GLN A 26 -13.98 16.02 20.76
N GLN A 27 -15.25 15.88 21.14
CA GLN A 27 -16.23 15.11 20.36
C GLN A 27 -16.47 15.76 18.99
N SER A 28 -16.50 17.08 18.92
CA SER A 28 -16.69 17.78 17.67
C SER A 28 -15.54 17.57 16.66
N ALA A 29 -14.28 17.52 17.11
CA ALA A 29 -13.12 17.27 16.24
C ALA A 29 -13.13 15.85 15.65
N TYR A 30 -13.48 14.86 16.45
CA TYR A 30 -13.59 13.48 15.97
C TYR A 30 -14.78 13.32 15.00
N GLU A 31 -15.92 13.91 15.29
CA GLU A 31 -17.07 13.88 14.39
C GLU A 31 -16.82 14.66 13.09
N GLN A 32 -16.12 15.79 13.15
CA GLN A 32 -15.69 16.51 11.95
C GLN A 32 -14.75 15.67 11.09
N PHE A 33 -13.75 15.03 11.69
CA PHE A 33 -12.82 14.12 10.99
C PHE A 33 -13.57 12.97 10.32
N ARG A 34 -14.51 12.34 11.02
CA ARG A 34 -15.36 11.26 10.47
C ARG A 34 -16.27 11.76 9.36
N GLY A 35 -16.92 12.91 9.58
CA GLY A 35 -17.77 13.54 8.58
C GLY A 35 -17.00 13.84 7.30
N HIS A 36 -15.80 14.37 7.43
CA HIS A 36 -14.90 14.61 6.32
C HIS A 36 -14.56 13.33 5.55
N ASN A 37 -14.13 12.27 6.23
CA ASN A 37 -13.82 10.99 5.59
C ASN A 37 -15.04 10.38 4.89
N ALA A 38 -16.21 10.44 5.51
CA ALA A 38 -17.46 9.97 4.90
C ALA A 38 -17.81 10.77 3.63
N ALA A 39 -17.68 12.10 3.67
CA ALA A 39 -17.89 12.97 2.51
C ALA A 39 -16.91 12.66 1.38
N MET A 40 -15.64 12.44 1.71
CA MET A 40 -14.60 12.12 0.75
C MET A 40 -14.84 10.76 0.08
N THR A 41 -15.31 9.78 0.84
CA THR A 41 -15.63 8.43 0.34
C THR A 41 -16.89 8.43 -0.52
N ALA A 42 -17.88 9.27 -0.18
CA ALA A 42 -19.17 9.33 -0.89
C ALA A 42 -19.09 9.81 -2.34
N VAL A 43 -18.02 10.52 -2.72
CA VAL A 43 -17.83 11.09 -4.08
C VAL A 43 -16.95 10.24 -5.00
N GLN A 44 -16.63 9.03 -4.60
CA GLN A 44 -15.79 8.09 -5.37
C GLN A 44 -16.41 6.69 -5.43
N PRO A 45 -15.90 5.82 -6.30
CA PRO A 45 -16.36 4.43 -6.39
C PRO A 45 -16.16 3.63 -5.10
N SER A 46 -16.82 2.48 -5.02
CA SER A 46 -16.78 1.60 -3.85
C SER A 46 -16.09 0.26 -4.10
N TRP A 47 -15.21 0.16 -5.11
CA TRP A 47 -14.45 -1.05 -5.38
C TRP A 47 -13.47 -1.43 -4.25
N MET A 48 -12.84 -2.58 -4.34
CA MET A 48 -11.73 -2.97 -3.47
C MET A 48 -10.42 -2.40 -4.01
N GLY A 49 -9.57 -1.86 -3.16
CA GLY A 49 -8.22 -1.49 -3.58
C GLY A 49 -7.43 -2.75 -3.98
N PRO A 50 -6.65 -2.70 -5.07
CA PRO A 50 -5.86 -3.83 -5.55
C PRO A 50 -4.83 -4.34 -4.53
N LEU A 51 -4.28 -5.54 -4.79
CA LEU A 51 -3.26 -6.14 -3.92
C LEU A 51 -1.87 -5.52 -4.20
N ILE A 52 -1.49 -5.37 -5.45
CA ILE A 52 -0.16 -4.92 -5.86
C ILE A 52 -0.15 -3.44 -6.20
N GLN A 53 -1.00 -3.03 -7.14
CA GLN A 53 -0.97 -1.65 -7.61
C GLN A 53 -1.59 -0.67 -6.60
N PRO A 54 -1.20 0.62 -6.60
CA PRO A 54 -1.84 1.65 -5.80
C PRO A 54 -3.32 1.84 -6.16
N ASP A 55 -4.18 1.97 -5.15
CA ASP A 55 -5.60 2.30 -5.33
C ASP A 55 -5.77 3.74 -5.85
N SER A 56 -6.54 3.92 -6.91
CA SER A 56 -6.83 5.25 -7.48
C SER A 56 -7.79 6.10 -6.63
N ARG A 57 -8.42 5.53 -5.58
CA ARG A 57 -9.24 6.27 -4.64
C ARG A 57 -8.42 6.83 -3.48
N LEU A 58 -9.00 7.79 -2.78
CA LEU A 58 -8.54 8.21 -1.47
C LEU A 58 -9.27 7.41 -0.39
N GLY A 59 -8.59 7.05 0.69
CA GLY A 59 -9.24 6.33 1.78
C GLY A 59 -8.34 6.24 3.00
N GLN A 60 -8.96 6.31 4.15
CA GLN A 60 -8.26 6.08 5.41
C GLN A 60 -8.15 4.59 5.65
N SER A 61 -6.92 4.12 5.76
CA SER A 61 -6.66 2.71 5.91
C SER A 61 -5.32 2.45 6.59
N MET A 62 -5.26 1.34 7.27
CA MET A 62 -4.01 0.69 7.65
C MET A 62 -3.91 -0.63 6.89
N ARG A 63 -2.81 -0.86 6.19
CA ARG A 63 -2.53 -2.09 5.46
C ARG A 63 -1.28 -2.75 6.02
N ILE A 64 -1.37 -4.03 6.24
CA ILE A 64 -0.24 -4.89 6.63
C ILE A 64 -0.23 -6.06 5.66
N SER A 65 0.86 -6.25 4.95
CA SER A 65 1.06 -7.39 4.08
C SER A 65 2.45 -7.98 4.27
N PHE A 66 2.56 -9.23 3.89
CA PHE A 66 3.82 -9.94 3.81
C PHE A 66 4.03 -10.34 2.36
N SER A 67 5.27 -10.53 1.95
CA SER A 67 5.53 -11.19 0.68
C SER A 67 6.58 -12.27 0.86
N ASN A 68 6.40 -13.36 0.16
CA ASN A 68 7.32 -14.50 0.17
C ASN A 68 7.63 -14.87 -1.28
N SER A 69 8.76 -14.38 -1.77
CA SER A 69 9.17 -14.52 -3.15
C SER A 69 10.25 -15.59 -3.35
N TYR A 70 10.18 -16.27 -4.47
CA TYR A 70 11.11 -17.33 -4.86
C TYR A 70 11.67 -17.06 -6.25
N THR A 71 13.00 -17.09 -6.38
CA THR A 71 13.69 -16.99 -7.66
C THR A 71 13.68 -18.32 -8.42
N SER A 72 14.13 -18.31 -9.67
CA SER A 72 14.32 -19.53 -10.49
C SER A 72 15.36 -20.49 -9.91
N THR A 73 16.28 -20.00 -9.09
CA THR A 73 17.31 -20.80 -8.41
C THR A 73 16.86 -21.32 -7.05
N GLY A 74 15.60 -21.03 -6.64
CA GLY A 74 15.04 -21.44 -5.35
C GLY A 74 15.45 -20.53 -4.17
N ALA A 75 16.14 -19.42 -4.41
CA ALA A 75 16.41 -18.45 -3.36
C ALA A 75 15.08 -17.80 -2.92
N GLN A 76 14.88 -17.71 -1.61
CA GLN A 76 13.68 -17.18 -0.97
C GLN A 76 13.97 -15.84 -0.31
N THR A 77 13.04 -14.90 -0.45
CA THR A 77 13.04 -13.64 0.31
C THR A 77 11.67 -13.43 0.94
N VAL A 78 11.64 -13.20 2.25
CA VAL A 78 10.42 -12.83 2.98
C VAL A 78 10.51 -11.37 3.37
N ASN A 79 9.49 -10.59 2.96
CA ASN A 79 9.36 -9.17 3.30
C ASN A 79 8.18 -9.00 4.27
N TYR A 80 8.47 -8.55 5.49
CA TYR A 80 7.48 -8.26 6.54
C TYR A 80 7.10 -6.79 6.52
N GLY A 81 6.13 -6.43 5.72
CA GLY A 81 5.66 -5.05 5.54
C GLY A 81 5.29 -4.70 4.09
N ASN A 82 5.98 -5.27 3.12
CA ASN A 82 5.70 -5.24 1.67
C ASN A 82 5.10 -3.92 1.16
N CYS A 83 5.73 -2.79 1.51
CA CYS A 83 5.34 -1.44 1.07
C CYS A 83 3.91 -1.00 1.44
N HIS A 84 3.32 -1.54 2.50
CA HIS A 84 2.01 -1.11 3.00
C HIS A 84 2.14 -0.43 4.38
N GLY A 85 1.22 0.48 4.68
CA GLY A 85 1.26 1.28 5.91
C GLY A 85 -0.04 1.99 6.21
N LEU A 86 0.08 3.17 6.83
CA LEU A 86 -1.02 4.02 7.25
C LEU A 86 -1.32 5.08 6.19
N GLY A 87 -2.56 5.12 5.69
CA GLY A 87 -3.07 6.17 4.82
C GLY A 87 -4.05 7.07 5.55
N VAL A 88 -3.85 8.39 5.46
CA VAL A 88 -4.69 9.41 6.07
C VAL A 88 -5.14 10.42 5.01
N VAL A 89 -6.44 10.65 4.92
CA VAL A 89 -7.01 11.70 4.08
C VAL A 89 -6.84 13.03 4.80
N ALA A 90 -5.94 13.87 4.29
CA ALA A 90 -5.55 15.14 4.90
C ALA A 90 -6.38 16.34 4.42
N GLY A 91 -7.15 16.19 3.35
CA GLY A 91 -7.99 17.25 2.78
C GLY A 91 -8.94 16.72 1.71
N ASP A 92 -9.73 17.59 1.09
CA ASP A 92 -10.79 17.19 0.16
C ASP A 92 -10.30 16.37 -1.05
N ARG A 93 -9.03 16.49 -1.39
CA ARG A 93 -8.43 15.83 -2.54
C ARG A 93 -7.07 15.22 -2.26
N VAL A 94 -6.62 15.24 -1.01
CA VAL A 94 -5.26 14.84 -0.64
C VAL A 94 -5.28 13.72 0.38
N GLN A 95 -4.48 12.70 0.14
CA GLN A 95 -4.15 11.64 1.11
C GLN A 95 -2.63 11.57 1.25
N VAL A 96 -2.17 11.32 2.45
CA VAL A 96 -0.76 11.05 2.77
C VAL A 96 -0.66 9.62 3.29
N ASN A 97 0.29 8.86 2.78
CA ASN A 97 0.59 7.52 3.23
C ASN A 97 1.97 7.47 3.89
N PHE A 98 2.03 6.78 5.02
CA PHE A 98 3.28 6.44 5.71
C PHE A 98 3.49 4.94 5.68
N ILE A 99 4.65 4.53 5.18
CA ILE A 99 5.03 3.14 5.03
C ILE A 99 6.30 2.93 5.84
N ALA A 100 6.17 2.21 6.96
CA ALA A 100 7.28 1.87 7.82
C ALA A 100 8.29 0.98 7.07
N PRO A 101 9.58 1.05 7.42
CA PRO A 101 10.58 0.20 6.79
C PRO A 101 10.25 -1.28 7.06
N PRO A 102 10.05 -2.11 6.02
CA PRO A 102 9.79 -3.52 6.21
C PRO A 102 11.04 -4.24 6.71
N TYR A 103 10.89 -5.28 7.51
CA TYR A 103 11.98 -6.20 7.76
C TYR A 103 12.05 -7.23 6.63
N ILE A 104 13.24 -7.42 6.07
CA ILE A 104 13.50 -8.31 4.93
C ILE A 104 14.40 -9.44 5.39
N GLN A 105 13.91 -10.66 5.30
CA GLN A 105 14.66 -11.87 5.56
C GLN A 105 15.11 -12.48 4.23
N ASN A 106 16.41 -12.53 4.04
CA ASN A 106 17.05 -13.11 2.86
C ASN A 106 17.55 -14.51 3.20
N ASN A 107 16.88 -15.55 2.73
CA ASN A 107 17.35 -16.92 2.87
C ASN A 107 18.49 -17.19 1.87
N SER A 108 19.59 -16.50 2.06
CA SER A 108 20.77 -16.48 1.19
C SER A 108 22.05 -16.49 2.02
N ALA A 109 23.08 -17.18 1.53
CA ALA A 109 24.37 -17.21 2.19
C ALA A 109 25.13 -15.86 2.09
N THR A 110 24.76 -14.98 1.17
CA THR A 110 25.49 -13.74 0.85
C THR A 110 24.73 -12.46 1.20
N ALA A 111 23.41 -12.50 1.24
CA ALA A 111 22.56 -11.34 1.57
C ALA A 111 22.16 -11.41 3.04
N LYS A 112 22.43 -10.33 3.79
CA LYS A 112 22.06 -10.22 5.21
C LYS A 112 20.61 -9.76 5.36
N ASP A 113 19.95 -10.29 6.38
CA ASP A 113 18.64 -9.80 6.83
C ASP A 113 18.77 -8.38 7.36
N GLY A 114 17.68 -7.61 7.22
CA GLY A 114 17.66 -6.24 7.71
C GLY A 114 16.43 -5.47 7.29
N PHE A 115 16.39 -4.20 7.69
CA PHE A 115 15.29 -3.31 7.34
C PHE A 115 15.46 -2.78 5.91
N GLY A 116 14.35 -2.69 5.18
CA GLY A 116 14.21 -1.95 3.95
C GLY A 116 14.08 -0.44 4.17
N ASP A 117 13.73 0.27 3.12
CA ASP A 117 13.58 1.72 3.17
C ASP A 117 12.23 2.15 3.72
N THR A 118 12.22 3.31 4.40
CA THR A 118 10.98 4.04 4.71
C THR A 118 10.43 4.66 3.43
N MET A 119 9.10 4.64 3.27
CA MET A 119 8.44 5.30 2.14
C MET A 119 7.35 6.24 2.63
N THR A 120 7.19 7.35 1.93
CA THR A 120 6.03 8.25 2.03
C THR A 120 5.38 8.41 0.67
N GLU A 121 4.07 8.63 0.65
CA GLU A 121 3.33 8.87 -0.59
C GLU A 121 2.31 9.98 -0.38
N VAL A 122 2.20 10.88 -1.34
CA VAL A 122 1.12 11.86 -1.44
C VAL A 122 0.26 11.51 -2.65
N LYS A 123 -1.05 11.43 -2.44
CA LYS A 123 -2.05 11.21 -3.48
C LYS A 123 -2.89 12.47 -3.64
N TYR A 124 -3.11 12.89 -4.89
CA TYR A 124 -3.98 13.98 -5.24
C TYR A 124 -5.08 13.53 -6.19
N ARG A 125 -6.33 13.55 -5.74
CA ARG A 125 -7.50 13.21 -6.55
C ARG A 125 -7.79 14.32 -7.55
N ILE A 126 -7.56 14.06 -8.83
CA ILE A 126 -7.82 14.98 -9.94
C ILE A 126 -9.33 15.05 -10.17
N ALA A 127 -9.98 13.89 -10.31
CA ALA A 127 -11.41 13.77 -10.55
C ALA A 127 -11.96 12.45 -9.99
N SER A 128 -13.21 12.44 -9.59
CA SER A 128 -13.94 11.20 -9.23
C SER A 128 -15.44 11.39 -9.37
N GLY A 129 -16.15 10.29 -9.53
CA GLY A 129 -17.59 10.20 -9.48
C GLY A 129 -18.02 8.90 -8.82
N ASN A 130 -19.01 8.98 -7.93
CA ASN A 130 -19.66 7.79 -7.35
C ASN A 130 -20.60 7.13 -8.38
N ALA A 131 -21.36 6.11 -7.95
CA ALA A 131 -22.28 5.37 -8.83
C ALA A 131 -23.31 6.26 -9.56
N ALA A 132 -23.74 7.37 -8.97
CA ALA A 132 -24.65 8.32 -9.59
C ALA A 132 -23.94 9.29 -10.58
N HIS A 133 -22.62 9.41 -10.50
CA HIS A 133 -21.81 10.37 -11.24
C HIS A 133 -20.69 9.66 -12.05
N GLY A 134 -21.01 8.53 -12.65
CA GLY A 134 -20.13 7.85 -13.57
C GLY A 134 -19.18 6.82 -12.96
N ASN A 135 -19.10 6.69 -11.64
CA ASN A 135 -18.40 5.63 -10.91
C ASN A 135 -16.91 5.45 -11.33
N TYR A 136 -16.14 6.51 -11.26
CA TYR A 136 -14.74 6.56 -11.71
C TYR A 136 -13.85 7.31 -10.69
N ALA A 137 -12.55 7.10 -10.77
CA ALA A 137 -11.54 7.88 -10.07
C ALA A 137 -10.31 8.10 -10.95
N LEU A 138 -9.71 9.29 -10.83
CA LEU A 138 -8.44 9.67 -11.45
C LEU A 138 -7.59 10.38 -10.40
N THR A 139 -6.38 9.90 -10.17
CA THR A 139 -5.51 10.36 -9.09
C THR A 139 -4.06 10.41 -9.55
N ALA A 140 -3.37 11.51 -9.28
CA ALA A 140 -1.92 11.59 -9.37
C ALA A 140 -1.31 11.27 -8.01
N MET A 141 -0.17 10.58 -8.00
CA MET A 141 0.55 10.19 -6.80
C MET A 141 2.04 10.46 -6.98
N LEU A 142 2.68 10.79 -5.89
CA LEU A 142 4.14 10.83 -5.79
C LEU A 142 4.54 10.10 -4.52
N ALA A 143 5.22 8.98 -4.67
CA ALA A 143 5.87 8.29 -3.56
C ALA A 143 7.38 8.55 -3.59
N GLU A 144 7.98 8.51 -2.41
CA GLU A 144 9.41 8.65 -2.19
C GLU A 144 9.89 7.59 -1.21
N THR A 145 10.92 6.84 -1.55
CA THR A 145 11.68 6.03 -0.60
C THR A 145 12.93 6.77 -0.17
N LEU A 146 13.17 6.78 1.15
CA LEU A 146 14.37 7.33 1.74
C LEU A 146 15.39 6.20 1.98
N PRO A 147 16.69 6.40 1.73
CA PRO A 147 17.73 5.38 1.86
C PRO A 147 18.02 5.09 3.34
N THR A 148 17.05 4.55 4.06
CA THR A 148 17.11 4.22 5.50
C THR A 148 17.35 2.74 5.76
N GLY A 149 17.29 1.92 4.71
CA GLY A 149 17.48 0.49 4.79
C GLY A 149 18.91 0.06 5.14
N SER A 150 19.01 -1.17 5.59
CA SER A 150 20.29 -1.77 6.00
C SER A 150 20.80 -2.76 4.97
N TYR A 151 22.11 -2.76 4.76
CA TYR A 151 22.80 -3.67 3.83
C TYR A 151 22.25 -3.54 2.39
N VAL A 152 21.92 -4.67 1.78
CA VAL A 152 21.34 -4.75 0.42
C VAL A 152 19.83 -4.52 0.39
N ASN A 153 19.21 -4.33 1.56
CA ASN A 153 17.75 -4.23 1.69
C ASN A 153 17.22 -2.81 1.47
N GLY A 154 18.10 -1.82 1.40
CA GLY A 154 17.76 -0.42 1.10
C GLY A 154 18.39 0.05 -0.20
N ALA A 155 17.79 1.07 -0.80
CA ALA A 155 18.32 1.75 -1.96
C ALA A 155 19.52 2.63 -1.56
N PRO A 156 20.56 2.76 -2.42
CA PRO A 156 21.71 3.61 -2.10
C PRO A 156 21.44 5.11 -2.21
N THR A 157 20.30 5.51 -2.79
CA THR A 157 19.84 6.92 -2.87
C THR A 157 18.31 6.94 -2.81
N ALA A 158 17.74 8.10 -2.51
CA ALA A 158 16.29 8.28 -2.55
C ALA A 158 15.71 7.96 -3.94
N VAL A 159 14.51 7.39 -3.98
CA VAL A 159 13.83 7.00 -5.22
C VAL A 159 12.45 7.64 -5.23
N TYR A 160 12.12 8.33 -6.31
CA TYR A 160 10.80 8.89 -6.56
C TYR A 160 9.97 7.97 -7.46
N TYR A 161 8.69 7.88 -7.13
CA TYR A 161 7.69 7.12 -7.90
C TYR A 161 6.52 8.04 -8.27
N PRO A 162 6.60 8.82 -9.37
CA PRO A 162 5.43 9.49 -9.92
C PRO A 162 4.49 8.44 -10.53
N ILE A 163 3.18 8.55 -10.21
CA ILE A 163 2.16 7.58 -10.64
C ILE A 163 0.90 8.34 -11.04
N LEU A 164 0.30 7.97 -12.17
CA LEU A 164 -1.05 8.32 -12.56
C LEU A 164 -1.92 7.06 -12.45
N ALA A 165 -3.01 7.14 -11.70
CA ALA A 165 -3.92 6.05 -11.45
C ALA A 165 -5.34 6.41 -11.88
N ALA A 166 -5.99 5.51 -12.60
CA ALA A 166 -7.38 5.66 -13.04
C ALA A 166 -8.16 4.37 -12.80
N GLY A 167 -9.47 4.49 -12.62
CA GLY A 167 -10.36 3.33 -12.53
C GLY A 167 -11.80 3.67 -12.87
N LYS A 168 -12.55 2.65 -13.27
CA LYS A 168 -13.96 2.73 -13.63
C LYS A 168 -14.67 1.48 -13.16
N MET A 169 -15.87 1.65 -12.62
CA MET A 169 -16.70 0.54 -12.15
C MET A 169 -18.05 0.51 -12.89
N TRP A 170 -18.49 -0.69 -13.25
CA TRP A 170 -19.78 -1.02 -13.87
C TRP A 170 -20.50 -2.09 -13.06
N GLY A 171 -21.46 -1.67 -12.25
CA GLY A 171 -22.18 -2.58 -11.38
C GLY A 171 -21.28 -3.25 -10.34
N ARG A 172 -20.94 -4.53 -10.54
CA ARG A 172 -20.05 -5.31 -9.66
C ARG A 172 -18.64 -5.50 -10.20
N PHE A 173 -18.39 -5.05 -11.41
CA PHE A 173 -17.11 -5.20 -12.09
C PHE A 173 -16.41 -3.85 -12.17
N ASP A 174 -15.13 -3.83 -11.92
CA ASP A 174 -14.28 -2.67 -12.13
C ASP A 174 -12.96 -3.01 -12.81
N VAL A 175 -12.40 -2.00 -13.45
CA VAL A 175 -11.05 -2.01 -13.99
C VAL A 175 -10.32 -0.81 -13.45
N GLN A 176 -9.12 -1.02 -12.97
CA GLN A 176 -8.20 0.00 -12.51
C GLN A 176 -6.88 -0.13 -13.25
N SER A 177 -6.22 0.98 -13.51
CA SER A 177 -4.90 0.97 -14.14
C SER A 177 -4.03 2.06 -13.55
N THR A 178 -2.73 1.80 -13.47
CA THR A 178 -1.72 2.76 -13.06
C THR A 178 -0.57 2.78 -14.05
N LEU A 179 -0.08 3.96 -14.33
CA LEU A 179 1.17 4.19 -15.06
C LEU A 179 2.10 4.97 -14.14
N GLY A 180 3.27 4.43 -13.87
CA GLY A 180 4.24 5.03 -12.97
C GLY A 180 5.68 4.82 -13.43
N GLY A 181 6.61 5.29 -12.63
CA GLY A 181 8.02 5.08 -12.88
C GLY A 181 8.84 5.10 -11.61
N MET A 182 9.93 4.36 -11.61
CA MET A 182 10.96 4.36 -10.56
C MET A 182 12.13 5.23 -11.01
N LEU A 183 12.35 6.34 -10.30
CA LEU A 183 13.33 7.38 -10.66
C LEU A 183 14.29 7.63 -9.48
N PRO A 184 15.39 6.89 -9.35
CA PRO A 184 16.39 7.16 -8.34
C PRO A 184 17.11 8.49 -8.58
N THR A 185 17.45 9.19 -7.50
CA THR A 185 18.15 10.48 -7.52
C THR A 185 19.63 10.37 -7.85
N GLY A 186 20.19 9.17 -7.81
CA GLY A 186 21.59 8.92 -8.12
C GLY A 186 21.88 7.44 -8.35
N LYS A 187 23.14 7.10 -8.62
CA LYS A 187 23.63 5.72 -8.82
C LYS A 187 22.77 4.90 -9.82
N ILE A 188 22.35 5.52 -10.90
CA ILE A 188 21.42 4.94 -11.88
C ILE A 188 21.95 3.63 -12.47
N ALA A 189 23.27 3.53 -12.70
CA ALA A 189 23.88 2.30 -13.19
C ALA A 189 23.69 1.09 -12.26
N ALA A 190 23.51 1.32 -10.95
CA ALA A 190 23.27 0.26 -9.96
C ALA A 190 21.78 0.05 -9.66
N GLN A 191 20.98 1.12 -9.62
CA GLN A 191 19.56 1.05 -9.26
C GLN A 191 18.64 0.83 -10.45
N GLY A 192 19.03 1.34 -11.62
CA GLY A 192 18.17 1.33 -12.80
C GLY A 192 17.12 2.44 -12.79
N ARG A 193 16.31 2.45 -13.83
CA ARG A 193 15.05 3.20 -13.97
C ARG A 193 14.04 2.34 -14.68
N GLN A 194 12.79 2.47 -14.29
CA GLN A 194 11.72 1.66 -14.90
C GLN A 194 10.44 2.47 -15.07
N ILE A 195 9.61 2.00 -15.98
CA ILE A 195 8.22 2.38 -16.13
C ILE A 195 7.38 1.16 -15.76
N ASP A 196 6.36 1.38 -14.93
CA ASP A 196 5.45 0.35 -14.48
C ASP A 196 4.06 0.65 -15.02
N TRP A 197 3.46 -0.30 -15.71
CA TRP A 197 2.07 -0.25 -16.12
C TRP A 197 1.33 -1.42 -15.51
N ASN A 198 0.38 -1.09 -14.64
CA ASN A 198 -0.42 -2.10 -13.97
C ASN A 198 -1.89 -1.97 -14.36
N THR A 199 -2.57 -3.10 -14.47
CA THR A 199 -4.01 -3.15 -14.73
C THR A 199 -4.64 -4.22 -13.86
N THR A 200 -5.72 -3.89 -13.16
CA THR A 200 -6.51 -4.80 -12.34
C THR A 200 -7.92 -4.89 -12.87
N ALA A 201 -8.44 -6.09 -12.99
CA ALA A 201 -9.84 -6.38 -13.22
C ALA A 201 -10.41 -7.07 -11.98
N GLN A 202 -11.48 -6.52 -11.40
CA GLN A 202 -12.09 -7.02 -10.16
C GLN A 202 -13.57 -7.29 -10.32
N VAL A 203 -14.08 -8.24 -9.54
CA VAL A 203 -15.50 -8.51 -9.42
C VAL A 203 -15.93 -8.73 -7.96
N ALA A 204 -17.01 -8.04 -7.55
CA ALA A 204 -17.64 -8.24 -6.26
C ALA A 204 -18.60 -9.43 -6.30
N ILE A 205 -18.36 -10.45 -5.47
CA ILE A 205 -19.20 -11.62 -5.30
C ILE A 205 -20.00 -11.48 -4.01
N GLY A 206 -21.29 -11.18 -4.14
CA GLY A 206 -22.14 -10.89 -2.99
C GLY A 206 -21.74 -9.56 -2.32
N ARG A 207 -21.68 -9.57 -0.96
CA ARG A 207 -21.42 -8.37 -0.17
C ARG A 207 -20.04 -8.33 0.46
N SER A 208 -19.31 -9.44 0.45
CA SER A 208 -18.08 -9.57 1.26
C SER A 208 -16.87 -10.10 0.49
N LEU A 209 -17.09 -10.82 -0.60
CA LEU A 209 -15.98 -11.38 -1.37
C LEU A 209 -15.69 -10.53 -2.60
N TRP A 210 -14.42 -10.25 -2.81
CA TRP A 210 -13.87 -9.65 -4.02
C TRP A 210 -12.82 -10.60 -4.61
N VAL A 211 -12.84 -10.76 -5.91
CA VAL A 211 -11.83 -11.51 -6.65
C VAL A 211 -11.27 -10.59 -7.71
N ASP A 212 -9.96 -10.60 -7.86
CA ASP A 212 -9.26 -9.82 -8.88
C ASP A 212 -8.16 -10.61 -9.59
N VAL A 213 -7.77 -10.05 -10.72
CA VAL A 213 -6.55 -10.42 -11.45
C VAL A 213 -5.84 -9.13 -11.79
N GLU A 214 -4.58 -9.03 -11.38
CA GLU A 214 -3.71 -7.90 -11.69
C GLU A 214 -2.65 -8.31 -12.71
N ASP A 215 -2.43 -7.48 -13.71
CA ASP A 215 -1.32 -7.53 -14.65
C ASP A 215 -0.32 -6.43 -14.31
N ASN A 216 0.95 -6.79 -14.10
CA ASN A 216 2.01 -5.87 -13.71
C ASN A 216 3.13 -5.95 -14.74
N ALA A 217 3.18 -5.00 -15.65
CA ALA A 217 4.22 -4.87 -16.68
C ALA A 217 5.27 -3.84 -16.24
N ILE A 218 6.55 -4.23 -16.29
CA ILE A 218 7.70 -3.42 -15.90
C ILE A 218 8.65 -3.32 -17.07
N TYR A 219 8.92 -2.10 -17.55
CA TYR A 219 9.94 -1.84 -18.56
C TYR A 219 11.12 -1.10 -17.95
N ASN A 220 12.28 -1.73 -17.98
CA ASN A 220 13.53 -1.14 -17.50
C ASN A 220 14.23 -0.41 -18.65
N PHE A 221 14.55 0.87 -18.46
CA PHE A 221 15.18 1.71 -19.49
C PHE A 221 16.54 2.28 -19.07
N ALA A 222 17.08 1.81 -17.95
CA ALA A 222 18.45 2.09 -17.51
C ALA A 222 18.88 1.09 -16.43
N GLY A 223 20.19 0.99 -16.20
CA GLY A 223 20.79 0.24 -15.10
C GLY A 223 21.03 -1.24 -15.40
N PRO A 224 21.03 -2.13 -14.37
CA PRO A 224 21.42 -3.52 -14.54
C PRO A 224 20.49 -4.32 -15.45
N PHE A 225 19.26 -3.87 -15.60
CA PHE A 225 18.20 -4.54 -16.37
C PHE A 225 17.77 -3.72 -17.59
N ASP A 226 18.62 -2.83 -18.07
CA ASP A 226 18.32 -1.97 -19.22
C ASP A 226 17.76 -2.78 -20.40
N ALA A 227 16.73 -2.22 -21.07
CA ALA A 227 15.97 -2.83 -22.16
C ALA A 227 15.27 -4.17 -21.81
N LYS A 228 15.15 -4.55 -20.54
CA LYS A 228 14.41 -5.74 -20.11
C LYS A 228 12.97 -5.39 -19.74
N THR A 229 12.04 -6.23 -20.18
CA THR A 229 10.63 -6.16 -19.81
C THR A 229 10.27 -7.37 -18.96
N GLY A 230 9.77 -7.12 -17.75
CA GLY A 230 9.18 -8.11 -16.87
C GLY A 230 7.65 -8.02 -16.89
N ASN A 231 6.96 -9.14 -16.75
CA ASN A 231 5.53 -9.16 -16.56
C ASN A 231 5.12 -10.20 -15.54
N PHE A 232 4.09 -9.86 -14.74
CA PHE A 232 3.53 -10.72 -13.69
C PHE A 232 2.01 -10.68 -13.75
N ILE A 233 1.39 -11.83 -13.51
CA ILE A 233 -0.06 -11.95 -13.30
C ILE A 233 -0.29 -12.33 -11.85
N THR A 234 -1.24 -11.65 -11.18
CA THR A 234 -1.55 -11.85 -9.78
C THR A 234 -3.05 -12.12 -9.60
N PRO A 235 -3.49 -13.38 -9.59
CA PRO A 235 -4.80 -13.70 -9.06
C PRO A 235 -4.84 -13.43 -7.55
N ALA A 236 -5.89 -12.73 -7.09
CA ALA A 236 -6.07 -12.39 -5.68
C ALA A 236 -7.55 -12.45 -5.25
N ALA A 237 -7.77 -12.51 -3.95
CA ALA A 237 -9.09 -12.45 -3.36
C ALA A 237 -9.07 -11.72 -2.02
N PHE A 238 -10.20 -11.03 -1.72
CA PHE A 238 -10.38 -10.29 -0.48
C PHE A 238 -11.73 -10.61 0.16
N TYR A 239 -11.72 -10.79 1.46
CA TYR A 239 -12.93 -10.99 2.25
C TYR A 239 -13.14 -9.85 3.23
N VAL A 240 -14.26 -9.15 3.10
CA VAL A 240 -14.64 -8.00 3.91
C VAL A 240 -15.44 -8.46 5.12
N ILE A 241 -14.89 -8.24 6.32
CA ILE A 241 -15.49 -8.63 7.58
C ILE A 241 -16.21 -7.42 8.19
N ARG A 242 -17.55 -7.47 8.20
CA ARG A 242 -18.40 -6.42 8.77
C ARG A 242 -19.09 -6.94 10.03
N ARG A 243 -18.63 -6.55 11.23
CA ARG A 243 -19.25 -6.93 12.49
C ARG A 243 -20.04 -5.76 13.09
N LYS A 244 -21.23 -6.03 13.62
CA LYS A 244 -22.06 -5.03 14.32
C LYS A 244 -21.32 -4.39 15.51
N ALA A 245 -20.50 -5.16 16.23
CA ALA A 245 -19.71 -4.69 17.36
C ALA A 245 -18.69 -3.59 17.01
N TRP A 246 -18.29 -3.48 15.75
CA TRP A 246 -17.31 -2.48 15.29
C TRP A 246 -17.98 -1.24 14.68
N ARG A 247 -19.31 -1.20 14.61
CA ARG A 247 -20.05 -0.05 14.09
C ARG A 247 -19.72 1.28 14.77
N PRO A 248 -19.51 1.34 16.10
CA PRO A 248 -19.12 2.61 16.74
C PRO A 248 -17.79 3.17 16.22
N ALA A 249 -16.83 2.31 15.92
CA ALA A 249 -15.54 2.71 15.33
C ALA A 249 -15.61 2.87 13.80
N HIS A 250 -16.70 2.46 13.16
CA HIS A 250 -16.88 2.42 11.70
C HIS A 250 -15.75 1.67 10.96
N ALA A 251 -14.98 0.88 11.67
CA ALA A 251 -13.89 0.10 11.11
C ALA A 251 -14.42 -1.11 10.32
N VAL A 252 -13.84 -1.32 9.16
CA VAL A 252 -14.07 -2.49 8.32
C VAL A 252 -12.76 -3.23 8.18
N PHE A 253 -12.76 -4.52 8.51
CA PHE A 253 -11.59 -5.38 8.35
C PHE A 253 -11.68 -6.11 7.03
N VAL A 254 -10.56 -6.22 6.34
CA VAL A 254 -10.41 -6.98 5.11
C VAL A 254 -9.24 -7.93 5.28
N LEU A 255 -9.47 -9.19 4.97
CA LEU A 255 -8.43 -10.18 4.82
C LEU A 255 -8.34 -10.57 3.35
N GLY A 256 -7.15 -10.65 2.83
CA GLY A 256 -6.94 -10.98 1.42
C GLY A 256 -5.56 -11.52 1.15
N GLY A 257 -5.32 -11.76 -0.10
CA GLY A 257 -4.01 -12.17 -0.60
C GLY A 257 -4.10 -12.72 -2.00
N GLY A 258 -2.94 -12.90 -2.59
CA GLY A 258 -2.78 -13.41 -3.94
C GLY A 258 -1.40 -14.01 -4.14
N MET A 259 -1.18 -14.50 -5.34
CA MET A 259 0.11 -15.02 -5.75
C MET A 259 0.52 -14.36 -7.07
N GLN A 260 1.57 -13.55 -7.01
CA GLN A 260 2.18 -12.95 -8.18
C GLN A 260 3.05 -13.99 -8.90
N ILE A 261 2.80 -14.20 -10.18
CA ILE A 261 3.42 -15.23 -11.00
C ILE A 261 4.07 -14.57 -12.21
N ALA A 262 5.37 -14.82 -12.42
CA ALA A 262 6.08 -14.30 -13.58
C ALA A 262 5.56 -14.97 -14.87
N THR A 263 5.27 -14.14 -15.88
CA THR A 263 4.77 -14.57 -17.19
C THR A 263 5.72 -14.23 -18.34
N SER A 264 6.75 -13.42 -18.08
CA SER A 264 7.79 -13.08 -19.05
C SER A 264 9.07 -13.89 -18.84
N GLN A 265 9.92 -13.96 -19.84
CA GLN A 265 11.23 -14.62 -19.73
C GLN A 265 12.16 -13.90 -18.74
N PHE A 266 12.17 -12.56 -18.76
CA PHE A 266 12.87 -11.77 -17.76
C PHE A 266 11.97 -11.54 -16.57
N HIS A 267 12.44 -11.92 -15.38
CA HIS A 267 11.76 -11.67 -14.10
C HIS A 267 12.76 -11.74 -12.95
N THR A 268 12.50 -11.05 -11.87
CA THR A 268 13.34 -11.01 -10.67
C THR A 268 13.03 -12.15 -9.70
N TYR A 269 11.83 -12.71 -9.77
CA TYR A 269 11.38 -13.91 -9.03
C TYR A 269 10.30 -14.64 -9.86
N ASN A 270 10.18 -15.94 -9.65
CA ASN A 270 9.18 -16.76 -10.36
C ASN A 270 7.77 -16.54 -9.83
N HIS A 271 7.64 -16.52 -8.52
CA HIS A 271 6.37 -16.29 -7.84
C HIS A 271 6.59 -15.64 -6.48
N ASN A 272 5.55 -14.95 -6.01
CA ASN A 272 5.54 -14.23 -4.75
C ASN A 272 4.16 -14.37 -4.10
N LEU A 273 4.08 -15.01 -2.94
CA LEU A 273 2.85 -15.15 -2.17
C LEU A 273 2.67 -13.92 -1.28
N ILE A 274 1.51 -13.28 -1.33
CA ILE A 274 1.23 -12.02 -0.64
C ILE A 274 -0.07 -12.12 0.16
N PRO A 275 -0.05 -12.58 1.42
CA PRO A 275 -1.16 -12.40 2.34
C PRO A 275 -1.25 -10.96 2.85
N GLU A 276 -2.47 -10.47 3.07
CA GLU A 276 -2.73 -9.10 3.47
C GLU A 276 -3.89 -8.97 4.46
N ALA A 277 -3.77 -8.00 5.37
CA ALA A 277 -4.86 -7.52 6.22
C ALA A 277 -5.00 -5.99 6.09
N ARG A 278 -6.24 -5.50 6.03
CA ARG A 278 -6.55 -4.06 5.98
C ARG A 278 -7.56 -3.70 7.06
N ILE A 279 -7.40 -2.52 7.61
CA ILE A 279 -8.40 -1.85 8.43
C ILE A 279 -8.78 -0.57 7.68
N LEU A 280 -10.05 -0.43 7.31
CA LEU A 280 -10.60 0.78 6.69
C LEU A 280 -11.39 1.53 7.76
N PHE A 281 -11.19 2.84 7.95
CA PHE A 281 -11.80 3.62 9.03
C PHE A 281 -12.12 5.06 8.65
#